data_da98b2acaf2976f59620c6cc6020b94d
#
_entry.id   da98b2acaf2976f59620c6cc6020b94d
#
_cell.length_a   1.000
_cell.length_b   1.000
_cell.length_c   1.000
_cell.angle_alpha   90.00
_cell.angle_beta   90.00
_cell.angle_gamma   90.00
#
_symmetry.space_group_name_H-M   'P 1'
#
loop_
_entity.id
_entity.type
_entity.pdbx_description
1 polymer ?
#
loop_
_entity_poly.entity_id
_entity_poly.type
_entity_poly.pdbx_seq_one_letter_code
_entity_poly.pdbx_strand_id
1 'polypeptide(L)'
;MHPAHRLTLILLACGLSLLTCRALAEDTPAPLFVEGYTGQVSYAPGDTLTLHVSTSAATFGVEIARVGAETKRVLTTNGIAGPVHPVPENASSHGCRWPVSLSLTLPADWRSGYYHVTLRAEDGGGKFIQRNHRTATGSCYFVLRTAQPGATSRVLLQLATHTYNAYNNWGGFSLYAYHGRGGNQGHRVSYLRPPSSNYPLWEQPFVAWAEKNGYTLEFAANGDLESRPELLKSCKLVLSVGHDEYWSAPMRDHLETFIRDGGHVAFLSGNTCCWQVRAEDNGTALTCWKQNFQQDPVFAARAGYATLSTLWSHHLVARPENHLTGVGFLWGGYHRSHGQLMDGSGAFTVHRPDHWLFADTENPVCAEHVHLFLLHTLTEALESVLH
;
A
#
# COMPACT_ATOMS: atom_id res chain seq x y z
N MET A 1 -38.45 50.03 49.96
CA MET A 1 -38.38 48.90 48.99
C MET A 1 -37.38 47.86 49.51
N HIS A 2 -37.89 46.69 49.89
CA HIS A 2 -37.10 45.65 50.56
C HIS A 2 -36.12 44.98 49.61
N PRO A 3 -34.90 44.67 50.01
CA PRO A 3 -33.85 44.04 49.14
C PRO A 3 -34.21 42.63 48.63
N ALA A 4 -35.22 41.99 49.19
CA ALA A 4 -35.68 40.67 48.79
C ALA A 4 -36.28 40.60 47.36
N HIS A 5 -36.90 41.66 46.85
CA HIS A 5 -37.48 41.68 45.50
C HIS A 5 -36.46 41.83 44.37
N ARG A 6 -35.24 42.34 44.65
CA ARG A 6 -34.18 42.44 43.62
C ARG A 6 -33.44 41.11 43.37
N LEU A 7 -33.37 40.25 44.40
CA LEU A 7 -32.69 38.95 44.26
C LEU A 7 -33.56 37.95 43.48
N THR A 8 -34.87 38.00 43.61
CA THR A 8 -35.78 37.09 42.90
C THR A 8 -35.88 37.39 41.40
N LEU A 9 -35.75 38.66 41.00
CA LEU A 9 -35.72 39.01 39.55
C LEU A 9 -34.42 38.60 38.86
N ILE A 10 -33.29 38.65 39.58
CA ILE A 10 -31.97 38.24 39.03
C ILE A 10 -31.92 36.72 38.85
N LEU A 11 -32.48 35.96 39.77
CA LEU A 11 -32.54 34.49 39.67
C LEU A 11 -33.48 34.00 38.56
N LEU A 12 -34.60 34.73 38.28
CA LEU A 12 -35.47 34.40 37.15
C LEU A 12 -34.82 34.74 35.81
N ALA A 13 -34.07 35.84 35.72
CA ALA A 13 -33.35 36.22 34.49
C ALA A 13 -32.21 35.26 34.17
N CYS A 14 -31.44 34.77 35.17
CA CYS A 14 -30.42 33.76 34.99
C CYS A 14 -31.01 32.38 34.66
N GLY A 15 -32.16 32.02 35.22
CA GLY A 15 -32.84 30.77 34.90
C GLY A 15 -33.38 30.71 33.46
N LEU A 16 -33.91 31.82 32.94
CA LEU A 16 -34.33 31.91 31.54
C LEU A 16 -33.14 31.89 30.57
N SER A 17 -32.00 32.50 30.92
CA SER A 17 -30.82 32.50 30.09
C SER A 17 -30.17 31.10 29.99
N LEU A 18 -30.28 30.28 31.04
CA LEU A 18 -29.79 28.88 31.02
C LEU A 18 -30.71 27.94 30.22
N LEU A 19 -32.01 28.23 30.18
CA LEU A 19 -32.97 27.48 29.36
C LEU A 19 -32.85 27.80 27.85
N THR A 20 -32.51 29.04 27.50
CA THR A 20 -32.32 29.43 26.11
C THR A 20 -30.95 28.97 25.54
N CYS A 21 -29.93 28.84 26.38
CA CYS A 21 -28.64 28.24 25.94
C CYS A 21 -28.71 26.74 25.70
N ARG A 22 -29.67 25.99 26.20
CA ARG A 22 -29.86 24.56 25.90
C ARG A 22 -30.60 24.28 24.57
N ALA A 23 -31.25 25.30 23.99
CA ALA A 23 -32.02 25.15 22.76
C ALA A 23 -31.25 25.45 21.46
N LEU A 24 -29.93 25.75 21.56
CA LEU A 24 -29.07 26.06 20.41
C LEU A 24 -27.81 25.14 20.40
N ALA A 25 -27.87 23.94 20.95
CA ALA A 25 -27.02 22.90 20.49
C ALA A 25 -27.56 22.53 19.10
N GLU A 26 -27.10 23.24 18.05
CA GLU A 26 -27.26 22.79 16.69
C GLU A 26 -26.81 21.34 16.66
N ASP A 27 -27.74 20.41 16.36
CA ASP A 27 -27.44 19.03 16.00
C ASP A 27 -26.52 19.09 14.79
N THR A 28 -25.23 19.23 15.01
CA THR A 28 -24.24 19.10 13.95
C THR A 28 -24.36 17.66 13.46
N PRO A 29 -24.86 17.46 12.25
CA PRO A 29 -25.10 16.09 11.78
C PRO A 29 -23.80 15.31 11.84
N ALA A 30 -23.86 14.10 12.32
CA ALA A 30 -22.71 13.21 12.41
C ALA A 30 -21.91 13.21 11.10
N PRO A 31 -20.57 13.15 11.16
CA PRO A 31 -19.76 13.18 9.95
C PRO A 31 -20.16 12.04 9.02
N LEU A 32 -20.37 12.36 7.73
CA LEU A 32 -20.57 11.34 6.71
C LEU A 32 -19.22 10.73 6.38
N PHE A 33 -19.14 9.40 6.41
CA PHE A 33 -17.94 8.66 6.04
C PHE A 33 -18.29 7.36 5.34
N VAL A 34 -17.33 6.82 4.60
CA VAL A 34 -17.30 5.46 4.09
C VAL A 34 -15.86 4.98 4.04
N GLU A 35 -15.58 3.84 4.63
CA GLU A 35 -14.25 3.21 4.68
C GLU A 35 -14.40 1.71 4.44
N GLY A 36 -13.37 1.09 3.87
CA GLY A 36 -13.43 -0.35 3.63
C GLY A 36 -12.09 -0.95 3.22
N TYR A 37 -12.08 -2.28 3.15
CA TYR A 37 -10.94 -3.07 2.73
C TYR A 37 -11.40 -4.35 2.04
N THR A 38 -10.51 -4.98 1.29
CA THR A 38 -10.72 -6.29 0.65
C THR A 38 -10.30 -7.42 1.59
N GLY A 39 -10.95 -8.59 1.48
CA GLY A 39 -10.61 -9.75 2.33
C GLY A 39 -9.22 -10.33 2.06
N GLN A 40 -8.65 -10.07 0.88
CA GLN A 40 -7.27 -10.41 0.51
C GLN A 40 -6.66 -9.25 -0.27
N VAL A 41 -5.32 -9.20 -0.32
CA VAL A 41 -4.58 -8.22 -1.13
C VAL A 41 -4.51 -8.64 -2.59
N SER A 42 -4.46 -9.95 -2.86
CA SER A 42 -4.25 -10.52 -4.19
C SER A 42 -5.26 -11.60 -4.50
N TYR A 43 -5.77 -11.58 -5.74
CA TYR A 43 -6.77 -12.51 -6.26
C TYR A 43 -6.35 -13.01 -7.65
N ALA A 44 -6.95 -14.12 -8.09
CA ALA A 44 -6.96 -14.57 -9.47
C ALA A 44 -8.37 -14.44 -10.08
N PRO A 45 -8.53 -14.40 -11.40
CA PRO A 45 -9.84 -14.55 -12.05
C PRO A 45 -10.54 -15.81 -11.56
N GLY A 46 -11.84 -15.70 -11.25
CA GLY A 46 -12.63 -16.76 -10.64
C GLY A 46 -12.64 -16.77 -9.11
N ASP A 47 -11.70 -16.11 -8.45
CA ASP A 47 -11.74 -15.96 -7.00
C ASP A 47 -12.92 -15.08 -6.57
N THR A 48 -13.36 -15.25 -5.32
CA THR A 48 -14.38 -14.39 -4.71
C THR A 48 -13.71 -13.23 -4.00
N LEU A 49 -13.81 -12.04 -4.57
CA LEU A 49 -13.49 -10.79 -3.89
C LEU A 49 -14.55 -10.51 -2.82
N THR A 50 -14.12 -10.26 -1.59
CA THR A 50 -14.98 -9.76 -0.52
C THR A 50 -14.59 -8.33 -0.16
N LEU A 51 -15.61 -7.45 0.01
CA LEU A 51 -15.45 -6.10 0.54
C LEU A 51 -16.09 -6.03 1.93
N HIS A 52 -15.37 -5.37 2.84
CA HIS A 52 -15.77 -5.14 4.22
C HIS A 52 -15.83 -3.63 4.41
N VAL A 53 -17.04 -3.07 4.59
CA VAL A 53 -17.28 -1.62 4.54
C VAL A 53 -18.01 -1.17 5.80
N SER A 54 -17.54 -0.04 6.35
CA SER A 54 -18.23 0.70 7.41
C SER A 54 -18.60 2.09 6.89
N THR A 55 -19.83 2.51 7.07
CA THR A 55 -20.31 3.82 6.63
C THR A 55 -21.41 4.35 7.55
N SER A 56 -21.49 5.70 7.65
CA SER A 56 -22.59 6.38 8.34
C SER A 56 -23.81 6.63 7.44
N ALA A 57 -23.72 6.32 6.13
CA ALA A 57 -24.85 6.39 5.22
C ALA A 57 -25.68 5.10 5.27
N ALA A 58 -26.96 5.18 4.92
CA ALA A 58 -27.82 4.00 4.82
C ALA A 58 -27.38 3.02 3.73
N THR A 59 -26.82 3.56 2.65
CA THR A 59 -26.27 2.80 1.51
C THR A 59 -25.01 3.45 0.98
N PHE A 60 -24.22 2.64 0.26
CA PHE A 60 -23.04 3.11 -0.45
C PHE A 60 -22.95 2.54 -1.86
N GLY A 61 -22.12 3.13 -2.68
CA GLY A 61 -21.77 2.67 -4.02
C GLY A 61 -20.33 2.18 -4.06
N VAL A 62 -20.05 1.26 -4.99
CA VAL A 62 -18.72 0.72 -5.27
C VAL A 62 -18.42 0.91 -6.75
N GLU A 63 -17.25 1.46 -7.03
CA GLU A 63 -16.68 1.51 -8.38
C GLU A 63 -15.32 0.78 -8.34
N ILE A 64 -15.11 -0.15 -9.27
CA ILE A 64 -13.83 -0.85 -9.43
C ILE A 64 -13.24 -0.45 -10.77
N ALA A 65 -11.98 -0.04 -10.76
CA ALA A 65 -11.24 0.33 -11.95
C ALA A 65 -9.84 -0.30 -11.98
N ARG A 66 -9.44 -0.86 -13.13
CA ARG A 66 -8.04 -1.21 -13.38
C ARG A 66 -7.26 0.06 -13.70
N VAL A 67 -6.14 0.25 -13.02
CA VAL A 67 -5.29 1.43 -13.18
C VAL A 67 -3.98 1.03 -13.84
N GLY A 68 -3.81 1.44 -15.09
CA GLY A 68 -2.63 1.26 -15.91
C GLY A 68 -2.26 2.55 -16.64
N ALA A 69 -1.92 2.48 -17.93
CA ALA A 69 -1.76 3.66 -18.79
C ALA A 69 -3.05 4.48 -18.84
N GLU A 70 -4.16 3.79 -18.79
CA GLU A 70 -5.50 4.35 -18.65
C GLU A 70 -6.18 3.74 -17.42
N THR A 71 -7.05 4.53 -16.80
CA THR A 71 -7.94 4.03 -15.74
C THR A 71 -9.21 3.49 -16.40
N LYS A 72 -9.33 2.17 -16.43
CA LYS A 72 -10.50 1.50 -17.01
C LYS A 72 -11.45 1.03 -15.92
N ARG A 73 -12.62 1.67 -15.80
CA ARG A 73 -13.70 1.21 -14.93
C ARG A 73 -14.27 -0.12 -15.46
N VAL A 74 -14.34 -1.10 -14.57
CA VAL A 74 -14.80 -2.46 -14.91
C VAL A 74 -16.08 -2.85 -14.19
N LEU A 75 -16.42 -2.17 -13.09
CA LEU A 75 -17.65 -2.42 -12.33
C LEU A 75 -18.13 -1.14 -11.66
N THR A 76 -19.44 -0.95 -11.63
CA THR A 76 -20.13 0.02 -10.78
C THR A 76 -21.38 -0.63 -10.22
N THR A 77 -21.59 -0.50 -8.93
CA THR A 77 -22.81 -0.90 -8.23
C THR A 77 -23.14 0.10 -7.14
N ASN A 78 -24.43 0.31 -6.89
CA ASN A 78 -24.93 1.28 -5.91
C ASN A 78 -26.01 0.66 -5.04
N GLY A 79 -26.40 1.35 -3.98
CA GLY A 79 -27.49 0.93 -3.11
C GLY A 79 -27.16 -0.26 -2.22
N ILE A 80 -25.87 -0.51 -1.97
CA ILE A 80 -25.43 -1.56 -1.04
C ILE A 80 -25.67 -1.06 0.38
N ALA A 81 -26.40 -1.83 1.20
CA ALA A 81 -26.65 -1.48 2.59
C ALA A 81 -25.32 -1.39 3.38
N GLY A 82 -25.19 -0.33 4.16
CA GLY A 82 -23.97 -0.07 4.92
C GLY A 82 -24.26 0.37 6.35
N PRO A 83 -23.96 -0.50 7.37
CA PRO A 83 -23.97 -0.08 8.77
C PRO A 83 -22.63 0.54 9.19
N VAL A 84 -22.66 1.28 10.28
CA VAL A 84 -21.46 1.65 11.02
C VAL A 84 -20.95 0.43 11.78
N HIS A 85 -19.69 0.09 11.59
CA HIS A 85 -19.01 -0.95 12.34
C HIS A 85 -18.02 -0.36 13.34
N PRO A 86 -17.89 -0.92 14.57
CA PRO A 86 -16.90 -0.45 15.52
C PRO A 86 -15.48 -0.72 15.00
N VAL A 87 -14.55 0.16 15.37
CA VAL A 87 -13.11 -0.01 15.12
C VAL A 87 -12.49 -0.60 16.38
N PRO A 88 -12.00 -1.85 16.35
CA PRO A 88 -11.30 -2.45 17.49
C PRO A 88 -10.04 -1.66 17.85
N GLU A 89 -9.67 -1.61 19.12
CA GLU A 89 -8.44 -0.95 19.56
C GLU A 89 -7.18 -1.51 18.90
N ASN A 90 -7.19 -2.81 18.61
CA ASN A 90 -6.10 -3.52 17.93
C ASN A 90 -6.30 -3.64 16.41
N ALA A 91 -7.13 -2.78 15.80
CA ALA A 91 -7.43 -2.85 14.37
C ALA A 91 -6.18 -2.74 13.49
N SER A 92 -5.21 -1.90 13.87
CA SER A 92 -3.96 -1.74 13.14
C SER A 92 -3.14 -3.04 13.03
N SER A 93 -3.19 -3.88 14.08
CA SER A 93 -2.40 -5.11 14.16
C SER A 93 -3.21 -6.39 13.85
N HIS A 94 -4.52 -6.43 14.18
CA HIS A 94 -5.36 -7.64 14.07
C HIS A 94 -6.57 -7.46 13.15
N GLY A 95 -6.67 -6.34 12.46
CA GLY A 95 -7.75 -6.03 11.53
C GLY A 95 -9.05 -5.60 12.19
N CYS A 96 -9.97 -5.12 11.37
CA CYS A 96 -11.25 -4.57 11.79
C CYS A 96 -12.29 -5.64 12.10
N ARG A 97 -12.19 -6.81 11.49
CA ARG A 97 -13.16 -7.93 11.61
C ARG A 97 -14.60 -7.51 11.23
N TRP A 98 -14.73 -6.53 10.32
CA TRP A 98 -16.04 -6.13 9.82
C TRP A 98 -16.66 -7.26 8.99
N PRO A 99 -17.97 -7.45 9.02
CA PRO A 99 -18.65 -8.41 8.17
C PRO A 99 -18.43 -8.11 6.68
N VAL A 100 -18.66 -9.11 5.84
CA VAL A 100 -18.67 -8.94 4.38
C VAL A 100 -19.89 -8.09 3.98
N SER A 101 -19.64 -6.98 3.30
CA SER A 101 -20.68 -6.08 2.78
C SER A 101 -21.02 -6.40 1.31
N LEU A 102 -20.05 -6.89 0.54
CA LEU A 102 -20.21 -7.29 -0.86
C LEU A 102 -19.31 -8.47 -1.19
N SER A 103 -19.82 -9.43 -1.91
CA SER A 103 -19.06 -10.53 -2.53
C SER A 103 -19.20 -10.47 -4.05
N LEU A 104 -18.09 -10.63 -4.76
CA LEU A 104 -18.04 -10.60 -6.23
C LEU A 104 -17.11 -11.70 -6.72
N THR A 105 -17.60 -12.60 -7.57
CA THR A 105 -16.72 -13.49 -8.33
C THR A 105 -16.03 -12.68 -9.42
N LEU A 106 -14.70 -12.68 -9.42
CA LEU A 106 -13.92 -11.90 -10.39
C LEU A 106 -14.01 -12.50 -11.78
N PRO A 107 -14.42 -11.72 -12.80
CA PRO A 107 -14.57 -12.22 -14.16
C PRO A 107 -13.26 -12.75 -14.76
N ALA A 108 -13.37 -13.78 -15.58
CA ALA A 108 -12.23 -14.44 -16.22
C ALA A 108 -11.53 -13.55 -17.27
N ASP A 109 -12.20 -12.56 -17.80
CA ASP A 109 -11.72 -11.62 -18.82
C ASP A 109 -11.05 -10.36 -18.23
N TRP A 110 -11.03 -10.22 -16.90
CA TRP A 110 -10.31 -9.13 -16.30
C TRP A 110 -8.80 -9.35 -16.39
N ARG A 111 -8.10 -8.35 -16.90
CA ARG A 111 -6.64 -8.40 -17.10
C ARG A 111 -5.91 -8.28 -15.75
N SER A 112 -4.78 -8.94 -15.65
CA SER A 112 -3.85 -8.76 -14.53
C SER A 112 -3.52 -7.28 -14.33
N GLY A 113 -3.40 -6.83 -13.07
CA GLY A 113 -3.17 -5.42 -12.77
C GLY A 113 -3.48 -5.01 -11.33
N TYR A 114 -3.22 -3.74 -11.07
CA TYR A 114 -3.70 -3.05 -9.87
C TYR A 114 -5.13 -2.57 -10.09
N TYR A 115 -6.00 -2.89 -9.15
CA TYR A 115 -7.40 -2.50 -9.16
C TYR A 115 -7.70 -1.58 -7.99
N HIS A 116 -8.14 -0.38 -8.33
CA HIS A 116 -8.60 0.61 -7.35
C HIS A 116 -10.10 0.43 -7.13
N VAL A 117 -10.51 0.39 -5.87
CA VAL A 117 -11.91 0.31 -5.44
C VAL A 117 -12.26 1.64 -4.79
N THR A 118 -13.20 2.37 -5.39
CA THR A 118 -13.75 3.60 -4.83
C THR A 118 -15.07 3.29 -4.15
N LEU A 119 -15.20 3.70 -2.90
CA LEU A 119 -16.44 3.65 -2.11
C LEU A 119 -17.05 5.04 -2.09
N ARG A 120 -18.36 5.16 -2.33
CA ARG A 120 -19.08 6.44 -2.31
C ARG A 120 -20.30 6.34 -1.41
N ALA A 121 -20.42 7.26 -0.49
CA ALA A 121 -21.60 7.42 0.36
C ALA A 121 -22.19 8.80 0.14
N GLU A 122 -23.51 8.86 0.11
CA GLU A 122 -24.26 10.10 -0.09
C GLU A 122 -25.34 10.23 0.99
N ASP A 123 -25.51 11.43 1.50
CA ASP A 123 -26.60 11.78 2.41
C ASP A 123 -27.63 12.57 1.61
N GLY A 124 -28.76 11.94 1.31
CA GLY A 124 -29.86 12.56 0.61
C GLY A 124 -30.54 13.60 1.48
N GLY A 125 -30.40 14.87 1.14
CA GLY A 125 -31.11 15.96 1.79
C GLY A 125 -32.62 15.72 1.87
N GLY A 126 -33.24 15.92 3.05
CA GLY A 126 -34.67 15.78 3.24
C GLY A 126 -35.46 16.73 2.36
N LYS A 127 -36.65 16.32 1.92
CA LYS A 127 -37.51 17.01 0.96
C LYS A 127 -37.96 18.44 1.32
N PHE A 128 -37.65 18.97 2.52
CA PHE A 128 -38.22 20.20 3.03
C PHE A 128 -37.24 21.29 3.47
N ILE A 129 -35.94 21.03 3.49
CA ILE A 129 -34.93 22.08 3.76
C ILE A 129 -33.79 21.81 2.76
N GLN A 130 -33.24 22.87 2.15
CA GLN A 130 -31.99 22.81 1.37
C GLN A 130 -30.82 22.39 2.28
N ARG A 131 -30.85 21.14 2.74
CA ARG A 131 -29.66 20.50 3.34
C ARG A 131 -28.72 20.24 2.17
N ASN A 132 -27.54 20.81 2.26
CA ASN A 132 -26.47 20.54 1.32
C ASN A 132 -26.30 19.03 1.19
N HIS A 133 -26.41 18.52 -0.02
CA HIS A 133 -26.11 17.12 -0.34
C HIS A 133 -24.65 16.86 0.04
N ARG A 134 -24.44 15.94 0.98
CA ARG A 134 -23.10 15.55 1.44
C ARG A 134 -22.67 14.30 0.73
N THR A 135 -21.40 14.26 0.33
CA THR A 135 -20.76 13.07 -0.24
C THR A 135 -19.52 12.73 0.56
N ALA A 136 -19.26 11.44 0.74
CA ALA A 136 -18.01 10.93 1.28
C ALA A 136 -17.44 9.88 0.34
N THR A 137 -16.12 9.83 0.26
CA THR A 137 -15.40 8.87 -0.58
C THR A 137 -14.35 8.17 0.27
N GLY A 138 -14.31 6.85 0.18
CA GLY A 138 -13.26 5.99 0.70
C GLY A 138 -12.66 5.17 -0.42
N SER A 139 -11.54 4.51 -0.16
CA SER A 139 -10.93 3.64 -1.15
C SER A 139 -10.20 2.46 -0.54
N CYS A 140 -10.12 1.39 -1.31
CA CYS A 140 -9.21 0.28 -1.09
C CYS A 140 -8.70 -0.24 -2.44
N TYR A 141 -7.89 -1.29 -2.42
CA TYR A 141 -7.33 -1.86 -3.64
C TYR A 141 -7.17 -3.36 -3.53
N PHE A 142 -6.97 -4.00 -4.67
CA PHE A 142 -6.46 -5.36 -4.75
C PHE A 142 -5.58 -5.52 -6.00
N VAL A 143 -4.77 -6.55 -5.99
CA VAL A 143 -3.96 -6.99 -7.13
C VAL A 143 -4.67 -8.15 -7.78
N LEU A 144 -4.94 -8.07 -9.08
CA LEU A 144 -5.43 -9.21 -9.85
C LEU A 144 -4.26 -9.85 -10.57
N ARG A 145 -3.91 -11.06 -10.16
CA ARG A 145 -2.93 -11.90 -10.86
C ARG A 145 -3.51 -12.45 -12.15
N THR A 146 -2.66 -12.96 -13.02
CA THR A 146 -3.14 -13.78 -14.12
C THR A 146 -3.64 -15.14 -13.62
N ALA A 147 -4.65 -15.71 -14.30
CA ALA A 147 -5.12 -17.07 -14.03
C ALA A 147 -4.10 -18.13 -14.47
N GLN A 148 -3.33 -17.82 -15.51
CA GLN A 148 -2.30 -18.69 -16.08
C GLN A 148 -1.00 -17.89 -16.20
N PRO A 149 -0.06 -18.07 -15.25
CA PRO A 149 1.21 -17.36 -15.25
C PRO A 149 1.99 -17.56 -16.56
N GLY A 150 2.49 -16.43 -17.11
CA GLY A 150 3.24 -16.41 -18.36
C GLY A 150 2.39 -16.49 -19.64
N ALA A 151 1.07 -16.59 -19.54
CA ALA A 151 0.19 -16.71 -20.71
C ALA A 151 0.05 -15.38 -21.48
N THR A 152 0.07 -14.25 -20.78
CA THR A 152 -0.06 -12.92 -21.39
C THR A 152 1.28 -12.19 -21.46
N SER A 153 2.18 -12.44 -20.53
CA SER A 153 3.51 -11.86 -20.50
C SER A 153 4.46 -12.73 -19.68
N ARG A 154 5.74 -12.72 -20.04
CA ARG A 154 6.80 -13.31 -19.23
C ARG A 154 7.50 -12.28 -18.33
N VAL A 155 6.96 -11.05 -18.26
CA VAL A 155 7.40 -9.99 -17.36
C VAL A 155 6.40 -9.88 -16.21
N LEU A 156 6.87 -10.12 -14.99
CA LEU A 156 6.09 -10.02 -13.76
C LEU A 156 6.48 -8.74 -13.01
N LEU A 157 5.53 -7.85 -12.81
CA LEU A 157 5.69 -6.69 -11.93
C LEU A 157 5.20 -7.08 -10.53
N GLN A 158 6.13 -7.11 -9.58
CA GLN A 158 5.83 -7.24 -8.17
C GLN A 158 5.49 -5.88 -7.58
N LEU A 159 4.29 -5.75 -7.00
CA LEU A 159 3.86 -4.55 -6.30
C LEU A 159 4.30 -4.61 -4.83
N ALA A 160 4.80 -3.48 -4.33
CA ALA A 160 5.37 -3.35 -2.98
C ALA A 160 4.31 -3.30 -1.87
N THR A 161 3.36 -4.25 -1.87
CA THR A 161 2.21 -4.27 -0.97
C THR A 161 2.58 -4.43 0.51
N HIS A 162 3.71 -5.06 0.82
CA HIS A 162 4.25 -5.11 2.17
C HIS A 162 4.65 -3.71 2.64
N THR A 163 5.30 -2.94 1.78
CA THR A 163 5.69 -1.55 2.06
C THR A 163 4.46 -0.67 2.25
N TYR A 164 3.43 -0.79 1.40
CA TYR A 164 2.18 -0.04 1.58
C TYR A 164 1.57 -0.30 2.96
N ASN A 165 1.50 -1.55 3.40
CA ASN A 165 0.94 -1.91 4.70
C ASN A 165 1.83 -1.47 5.87
N ALA A 166 3.16 -1.49 5.69
CA ALA A 166 4.11 -1.04 6.71
C ALA A 166 3.97 0.45 7.04
N TYR A 167 3.58 1.27 6.07
CA TYR A 167 3.33 2.71 6.23
C TYR A 167 1.88 3.05 6.57
N ASN A 168 0.95 2.12 6.42
CA ASN A 168 -0.45 2.35 6.74
C ASN A 168 -0.64 2.57 8.24
N ASN A 169 -1.08 3.75 8.66
CA ASN A 169 -1.33 4.10 10.06
C ASN A 169 -2.81 4.09 10.46
N TRP A 170 -3.69 3.62 9.59
CA TRP A 170 -5.11 3.51 9.91
C TRP A 170 -5.30 2.60 11.15
N GLY A 171 -6.16 2.98 12.07
CA GLY A 171 -6.30 2.32 13.37
C GLY A 171 -5.29 2.77 14.43
N GLY A 172 -4.38 3.70 14.08
CA GLY A 172 -3.51 4.40 15.02
C GLY A 172 -2.04 3.94 15.07
N PHE A 173 -1.66 2.86 14.38
CA PHE A 173 -0.27 2.38 14.37
C PHE A 173 0.14 1.86 12.99
N SER A 174 1.42 2.07 12.67
CA SER A 174 2.13 1.50 11.53
C SER A 174 3.47 0.91 12.01
N LEU A 175 4.33 0.43 11.11
CA LEU A 175 5.69 0.02 11.47
C LEU A 175 6.65 1.21 11.69
N TYR A 176 6.10 2.43 11.89
CA TYR A 176 6.86 3.65 12.14
C TYR A 176 6.32 4.42 13.35
N ALA A 177 7.23 4.83 14.24
CA ALA A 177 6.87 5.57 15.45
C ALA A 177 6.24 6.94 15.15
N TYR A 178 6.74 7.65 14.13
CA TYR A 178 6.23 8.98 13.76
C TYR A 178 4.79 8.94 13.19
N HIS A 179 4.29 7.79 12.79
CA HIS A 179 2.90 7.57 12.39
C HIS A 179 2.04 7.02 13.53
N GLY A 180 2.66 6.57 14.62
CA GLY A 180 1.96 5.89 15.69
C GLY A 180 1.31 6.84 16.69
N ARG A 181 0.20 6.41 17.27
CA ARG A 181 -0.47 7.11 18.37
C ARG A 181 0.50 7.27 19.54
N GLY A 182 0.68 8.53 19.98
CA GLY A 182 1.63 8.86 21.05
C GLY A 182 3.10 8.66 20.68
N GLY A 183 3.44 8.61 19.39
CA GLY A 183 4.82 8.38 18.94
C GLY A 183 5.30 6.93 19.09
N ASN A 184 4.38 5.98 19.25
CA ASN A 184 4.72 4.57 19.43
C ASN A 184 4.72 3.79 18.09
N GLN A 185 5.73 2.97 17.90
CA GLN A 185 5.85 2.08 16.77
C GLN A 185 4.98 0.83 16.94
N GLY A 186 4.21 0.46 15.91
CA GLY A 186 3.61 -0.86 15.80
C GLY A 186 4.65 -1.90 15.34
N HIS A 187 4.50 -3.13 15.79
CA HIS A 187 5.39 -4.24 15.40
C HIS A 187 4.68 -5.28 14.54
N ARG A 188 3.37 -5.17 14.46
CA ARG A 188 2.49 -6.00 13.64
C ARG A 188 1.48 -5.13 12.94
N VAL A 189 1.25 -5.37 11.65
CA VAL A 189 0.29 -4.64 10.82
C VAL A 189 -0.57 -5.60 10.03
N SER A 190 -1.90 -5.40 10.08
CA SER A 190 -2.88 -6.22 9.37
C SER A 190 -3.24 -5.58 8.03
N TYR A 191 -3.50 -6.40 7.02
CA TYR A 191 -4.13 -5.98 5.77
C TYR A 191 -5.66 -5.83 5.89
N LEU A 192 -6.29 -6.43 6.90
CA LEU A 192 -7.74 -6.46 7.09
C LEU A 192 -8.27 -5.18 7.77
N ARG A 193 -7.88 -4.04 7.21
CA ARG A 193 -8.28 -2.68 7.62
C ARG A 193 -8.20 -1.74 6.41
N PRO A 194 -8.86 -0.58 6.43
CA PRO A 194 -8.73 0.40 5.35
C PRO A 194 -7.27 0.64 4.98
N PRO A 195 -6.86 0.34 3.72
CA PRO A 195 -5.46 0.38 3.32
C PRO A 195 -5.03 1.77 2.86
N SER A 196 -3.73 2.01 2.89
CA SER A 196 -3.06 3.00 2.05
C SER A 196 -2.33 2.30 0.90
N SER A 197 -2.11 3.03 -0.20
CA SER A 197 -1.37 2.52 -1.35
C SER A 197 -0.47 3.60 -1.91
N ASN A 198 0.77 3.26 -2.19
CA ASN A 198 1.73 4.13 -2.86
C ASN A 198 1.78 3.87 -4.37
N TYR A 199 0.99 2.95 -4.90
CA TYR A 199 0.95 2.61 -6.32
C TYR A 199 0.82 3.84 -7.23
N PRO A 200 -0.08 4.81 -6.97
CA PRO A 200 -0.21 5.99 -7.83
C PRO A 200 1.05 6.85 -7.91
N LEU A 201 1.87 6.81 -6.87
CA LEU A 201 3.09 7.62 -6.77
C LEU A 201 4.29 6.93 -7.41
N TRP A 202 4.40 5.61 -7.26
CA TRP A 202 5.61 4.86 -7.58
C TRP A 202 5.46 3.97 -8.81
N GLU A 203 4.61 2.94 -8.74
CA GLU A 203 4.55 1.94 -9.80
C GLU A 203 3.68 2.37 -10.99
N GLN A 204 2.62 3.14 -10.77
CA GLN A 204 1.72 3.57 -11.85
C GLN A 204 2.42 4.35 -12.97
N PRO A 205 3.34 5.29 -12.71
CA PRO A 205 4.09 5.97 -13.78
C PRO A 205 4.87 5.00 -14.67
N PHE A 206 5.51 4.00 -14.06
CA PHE A 206 6.21 2.94 -14.80
C PHE A 206 5.24 2.08 -15.62
N VAL A 207 4.15 1.63 -15.01
CA VAL A 207 3.12 0.83 -15.69
C VAL A 207 2.53 1.61 -16.86
N ALA A 208 2.25 2.91 -16.67
CA ALA A 208 1.74 3.76 -17.73
C ALA A 208 2.73 3.91 -18.89
N TRP A 209 4.01 4.04 -18.59
CA TRP A 209 5.07 4.06 -19.60
C TRP A 209 5.15 2.72 -20.32
N ALA A 210 5.23 1.60 -19.60
CA ALA A 210 5.35 0.29 -20.19
C ALA A 210 4.18 -0.03 -21.13
N GLU A 211 2.93 0.15 -20.67
CA GLU A 211 1.74 -0.10 -21.49
C GLU A 211 1.65 0.81 -22.72
N LYS A 212 2.05 2.09 -22.61
CA LYS A 212 2.09 3.02 -23.74
C LYS A 212 3.14 2.64 -24.80
N ASN A 213 4.21 1.97 -24.39
CA ASN A 213 5.25 1.46 -25.28
C ASN A 213 4.98 0.02 -25.73
N GLY A 214 3.79 -0.53 -25.49
CA GLY A 214 3.36 -1.84 -26.00
C GLY A 214 3.77 -3.03 -25.13
N TYR A 215 4.42 -2.81 -23.98
CA TYR A 215 4.78 -3.90 -23.07
C TYR A 215 3.56 -4.38 -22.29
N THR A 216 3.37 -5.68 -22.26
CA THR A 216 2.38 -6.32 -21.42
C THR A 216 3.05 -6.78 -20.12
N LEU A 217 2.41 -6.49 -18.98
CA LEU A 217 2.89 -6.90 -17.66
C LEU A 217 1.85 -7.83 -17.02
N GLU A 218 2.34 -8.85 -16.32
CA GLU A 218 1.59 -9.59 -15.31
C GLU A 218 1.93 -9.02 -13.93
N PHE A 219 1.00 -9.09 -12.99
CA PHE A 219 1.14 -8.45 -11.68
C PHE A 219 1.07 -9.48 -10.57
N ALA A 220 1.83 -9.23 -9.49
CA ALA A 220 1.77 -9.97 -8.24
C ALA A 220 1.93 -9.02 -7.05
N ALA A 221 1.38 -9.38 -5.89
CA ALA A 221 1.71 -8.74 -4.63
C ALA A 221 2.99 -9.36 -4.03
N ASN A 222 3.67 -8.68 -3.09
CA ASN A 222 4.82 -9.26 -2.40
C ASN A 222 4.50 -10.65 -1.81
N GLY A 223 3.35 -10.79 -1.13
CA GLY A 223 2.94 -12.05 -0.50
C GLY A 223 2.70 -13.20 -1.51
N ASP A 224 2.46 -12.90 -2.78
CA ASP A 224 2.33 -13.93 -3.81
C ASP A 224 3.66 -14.61 -4.09
N LEU A 225 4.78 -13.89 -4.06
CA LEU A 225 6.10 -14.49 -4.25
C LEU A 225 6.48 -15.41 -3.09
N GLU A 226 5.94 -15.17 -1.90
CA GLU A 226 6.09 -16.08 -0.76
C GLU A 226 5.23 -17.33 -0.93
N SER A 227 3.93 -17.15 -1.19
CA SER A 227 2.92 -18.21 -1.12
C SER A 227 2.70 -18.97 -2.43
N ARG A 228 3.21 -18.44 -3.56
CA ARG A 228 2.96 -18.91 -4.94
C ARG A 228 4.22 -18.89 -5.81
N PRO A 229 5.27 -19.62 -5.43
CA PRO A 229 6.54 -19.64 -6.18
C PRO A 229 6.39 -20.11 -7.62
N GLU A 230 5.29 -20.80 -7.95
CA GLU A 230 4.97 -21.21 -9.32
C GLU A 230 4.81 -20.04 -10.30
N LEU A 231 4.47 -18.84 -9.82
CA LEU A 231 4.40 -17.62 -10.64
C LEU A 231 5.74 -17.33 -11.32
N LEU A 232 6.86 -17.57 -10.60
CA LEU A 232 8.20 -17.31 -11.09
C LEU A 232 8.61 -18.28 -12.20
N LYS A 233 8.11 -19.52 -12.20
CA LYS A 233 8.49 -20.54 -13.18
C LYS A 233 8.13 -20.17 -14.62
N SER A 234 7.11 -19.35 -14.79
CA SER A 234 6.61 -18.93 -16.11
C SER A 234 7.18 -17.57 -16.55
N CYS A 235 7.89 -16.88 -15.65
CA CYS A 235 8.48 -15.57 -15.94
C CYS A 235 9.87 -15.72 -16.56
N LYS A 236 10.33 -14.71 -17.29
CA LYS A 236 11.72 -14.45 -17.62
C LYS A 236 12.29 -13.30 -16.81
N LEU A 237 11.46 -12.30 -16.53
CA LEU A 237 11.87 -11.08 -15.85
C LEU A 237 10.90 -10.74 -14.72
N VAL A 238 11.43 -10.45 -13.55
CA VAL A 238 10.70 -9.86 -12.42
C VAL A 238 11.14 -8.41 -12.26
N LEU A 239 10.18 -7.53 -12.09
CA LEU A 239 10.39 -6.10 -11.86
C LEU A 239 9.97 -5.74 -10.44
N SER A 240 10.85 -5.06 -9.69
CA SER A 240 10.58 -4.38 -8.45
C SER A 240 10.75 -2.88 -8.67
N VAL A 241 9.65 -2.11 -8.61
CA VAL A 241 9.62 -0.70 -8.99
C VAL A 241 9.17 0.17 -7.81
N GLY A 242 9.74 1.35 -7.66
CA GLY A 242 9.31 2.39 -6.74
C GLY A 242 9.93 2.28 -5.35
N HIS A 243 9.25 1.73 -4.37
CA HIS A 243 9.71 1.64 -2.98
C HIS A 243 9.33 0.27 -2.39
N ASP A 244 10.27 -0.68 -2.38
CA ASP A 244 10.02 -2.08 -2.04
C ASP A 244 10.89 -2.56 -0.86
N GLU A 245 10.59 -2.03 0.30
CA GLU A 245 11.44 -2.02 1.50
C GLU A 245 11.32 -3.29 2.36
N TYR A 246 10.14 -3.96 2.36
CA TYR A 246 9.80 -5.04 3.30
C TYR A 246 9.66 -6.38 2.62
N TRP A 247 10.59 -7.30 2.90
CA TRP A 247 10.65 -8.61 2.26
C TRP A 247 10.62 -9.74 3.30
N SER A 248 9.87 -10.81 3.02
CA SER A 248 9.93 -12.02 3.83
C SER A 248 11.05 -12.96 3.37
N ALA A 249 11.48 -13.87 4.26
CA ALA A 249 12.52 -14.82 3.92
C ALA A 249 12.09 -15.77 2.79
N PRO A 250 10.90 -16.39 2.78
CA PRO A 250 10.47 -17.25 1.69
C PRO A 250 10.37 -16.51 0.34
N MET A 251 9.86 -15.26 0.33
CA MET A 251 9.81 -14.43 -0.86
C MET A 251 11.20 -14.22 -1.47
N ARG A 252 12.19 -13.90 -0.63
CA ARG A 252 13.58 -13.72 -1.05
C ARG A 252 14.21 -15.03 -1.52
N ASP A 253 13.97 -16.15 -0.82
CA ASP A 253 14.47 -17.48 -1.20
C ASP A 253 13.97 -17.90 -2.58
N HIS A 254 12.69 -17.66 -2.86
CA HIS A 254 12.10 -17.98 -4.15
C HIS A 254 12.70 -17.12 -5.27
N LEU A 255 12.91 -15.83 -5.02
CA LEU A 255 13.50 -14.95 -6.03
C LEU A 255 14.98 -15.26 -6.27
N GLU A 256 15.77 -15.54 -5.23
CA GLU A 256 17.16 -15.99 -5.38
C GLU A 256 17.26 -17.32 -6.13
N THR A 257 16.31 -18.21 -5.90
CA THR A 257 16.20 -19.47 -6.66
C THR A 257 15.89 -19.20 -8.14
N PHE A 258 14.94 -18.32 -8.41
CA PHE A 258 14.59 -17.90 -9.76
C PHE A 258 15.81 -17.33 -10.53
N ILE A 259 16.61 -16.46 -9.87
CA ILE A 259 17.83 -15.88 -10.47
C ILE A 259 18.87 -17.00 -10.74
N ARG A 260 19.10 -17.88 -9.78
CA ARG A 260 20.04 -19.00 -9.93
C ARG A 260 19.66 -19.93 -11.08
N ASP A 261 18.35 -20.08 -11.31
CA ASP A 261 17.82 -20.93 -12.37
C ASP A 261 17.76 -20.20 -13.75
N GLY A 262 18.35 -19.00 -13.85
CA GLY A 262 18.50 -18.24 -15.10
C GLY A 262 17.41 -17.19 -15.34
N GLY A 263 16.59 -16.89 -14.33
CA GLY A 263 15.66 -15.77 -14.37
C GLY A 263 16.36 -14.42 -14.17
N HIS A 264 15.73 -13.35 -14.62
CA HIS A 264 16.25 -12.00 -14.53
C HIS A 264 15.40 -11.15 -13.57
N VAL A 265 16.06 -10.25 -12.83
CA VAL A 265 15.36 -9.28 -11.95
C VAL A 265 15.92 -7.89 -12.19
N ALA A 266 15.03 -6.92 -12.36
CA ALA A 266 15.40 -5.50 -12.38
C ALA A 266 14.87 -4.81 -11.13
N PHE A 267 15.78 -4.32 -10.30
CA PHE A 267 15.49 -3.53 -9.11
C PHE A 267 15.51 -2.05 -9.46
N LEU A 268 14.35 -1.48 -9.64
CA LEU A 268 14.10 -0.07 -9.96
C LEU A 268 13.39 0.61 -8.79
N SER A 269 13.73 0.17 -7.58
CA SER A 269 13.08 0.59 -6.33
C SER A 269 14.09 1.10 -5.32
N GLY A 270 13.63 2.00 -4.45
CA GLY A 270 14.39 2.48 -3.30
C GLY A 270 14.21 1.59 -2.07
N ASN A 271 15.20 1.60 -1.17
CA ASN A 271 15.25 0.84 0.08
C ASN A 271 15.02 -0.67 -0.12
N THR A 272 15.25 -1.17 -1.29
CA THR A 272 14.87 -2.52 -1.73
C THR A 272 15.39 -3.58 -0.77
N CYS A 273 14.49 -4.44 -0.29
CA CYS A 273 14.84 -5.56 0.60
C CYS A 273 15.58 -5.12 1.89
N CYS A 274 15.21 -3.94 2.46
CA CYS A 274 15.88 -3.41 3.64
C CYS A 274 15.47 -4.16 4.92
N TRP A 275 14.16 -4.32 5.16
CA TRP A 275 13.62 -4.95 6.35
C TRP A 275 13.12 -6.36 6.09
N GLN A 276 13.57 -7.32 6.93
CA GLN A 276 12.96 -8.65 6.98
C GLN A 276 11.65 -8.59 7.75
N VAL A 277 10.58 -9.11 7.14
CA VAL A 277 9.28 -9.31 7.76
C VAL A 277 8.93 -10.79 7.84
N ARG A 278 7.99 -11.12 8.73
CA ARG A 278 7.30 -12.41 8.73
C ARG A 278 5.83 -12.20 8.40
N ALA A 279 5.32 -12.98 7.45
CA ALA A 279 3.90 -13.08 7.21
C ALA A 279 3.25 -13.91 8.32
N GLU A 280 2.09 -13.46 8.79
CA GLU A 280 1.30 -14.10 9.84
C GLU A 280 -0.17 -14.24 9.40
N ASP A 281 -0.91 -15.09 10.07
CA ASP A 281 -2.35 -15.31 9.81
C ASP A 281 -2.63 -15.59 8.31
N ASN A 282 -1.89 -16.54 7.72
CA ASN A 282 -1.99 -16.88 6.30
C ASN A 282 -1.75 -15.69 5.36
N GLY A 283 -0.82 -14.82 5.70
CA GLY A 283 -0.43 -13.65 4.89
C GLY A 283 -1.33 -12.42 5.07
N THR A 284 -2.29 -12.43 6.01
CA THR A 284 -3.14 -11.27 6.26
C THR A 284 -2.55 -10.26 7.24
N ALA A 285 -1.38 -10.55 7.80
CA ALA A 285 -0.63 -9.63 8.64
C ALA A 285 0.88 -9.78 8.43
N LEU A 286 1.63 -8.74 8.82
CA LEU A 286 3.08 -8.72 8.81
C LEU A 286 3.60 -8.33 10.19
N THR A 287 4.67 -8.98 10.62
CA THR A 287 5.44 -8.62 11.83
C THR A 287 6.82 -8.13 11.44
N CYS A 288 7.22 -6.98 12.01
CA CYS A 288 8.56 -6.40 11.91
C CYS A 288 8.90 -5.58 13.15
N TRP A 289 9.94 -6.01 13.87
CA TRP A 289 10.40 -5.32 15.08
C TRP A 289 11.43 -4.23 14.81
N LYS A 290 12.05 -4.25 13.64
CA LYS A 290 13.03 -3.24 13.21
C LYS A 290 14.18 -3.09 14.21
N GLN A 291 14.40 -1.88 14.73
CA GLN A 291 15.41 -1.59 15.73
C GLN A 291 15.12 -2.20 17.11
N ASN A 292 13.85 -2.52 17.38
CA ASN A 292 13.40 -3.15 18.63
C ASN A 292 13.49 -4.68 18.59
N PHE A 293 14.33 -5.24 17.74
CA PHE A 293 14.44 -6.67 17.47
C PHE A 293 14.69 -7.53 18.72
N GLN A 294 15.26 -6.96 19.79
CA GLN A 294 15.44 -7.66 21.07
C GLN A 294 14.11 -8.08 21.73
N GLN A 295 13.00 -7.41 21.36
CA GLN A 295 11.66 -7.74 21.82
C GLN A 295 10.98 -8.77 20.90
N ASP A 296 11.57 -9.10 19.75
CA ASP A 296 11.06 -10.15 18.87
C ASP A 296 11.10 -11.50 19.61
N PRO A 297 10.01 -12.28 19.64
CA PRO A 297 10.01 -13.62 20.21
C PRO A 297 11.10 -14.55 19.67
N VAL A 298 11.50 -14.38 18.40
CA VAL A 298 12.63 -15.12 17.77
C VAL A 298 13.93 -14.80 18.47
N PHE A 299 14.16 -13.54 18.87
CA PHE A 299 15.35 -13.16 19.62
C PHE A 299 15.35 -13.74 21.02
N ALA A 300 14.20 -13.69 21.70
CA ALA A 300 14.05 -14.27 23.03
C ALA A 300 14.26 -15.78 23.07
N ALA A 301 13.87 -16.49 22.01
CA ALA A 301 14.05 -17.92 21.87
C ALA A 301 15.51 -18.32 21.63
N ARG A 302 16.42 -17.37 21.35
CA ARG A 302 17.85 -17.58 21.03
C ARG A 302 18.12 -18.61 19.93
N ALA A 303 17.16 -18.78 19.03
CA ALA A 303 17.21 -19.70 17.92
C ALA A 303 16.48 -19.13 16.70
N GLY A 304 16.89 -19.54 15.49
CA GLY A 304 16.20 -19.12 14.27
C GLY A 304 16.43 -17.67 13.88
N TYR A 305 17.54 -17.06 14.23
CA TYR A 305 17.86 -15.65 13.92
C TYR A 305 17.81 -15.31 12.44
N ALA A 306 17.90 -16.30 11.55
CA ALA A 306 17.69 -16.12 10.13
C ALA A 306 16.31 -15.53 9.77
N THR A 307 15.32 -15.67 10.67
CA THR A 307 13.97 -15.12 10.51
C THR A 307 13.68 -13.95 11.45
N LEU A 308 14.70 -13.38 12.09
CA LEU A 308 14.56 -12.21 12.97
C LEU A 308 14.08 -11.01 12.16
N SER A 309 12.99 -10.38 12.59
CA SER A 309 12.37 -9.30 11.84
C SER A 309 13.03 -7.93 12.11
N THR A 310 14.20 -7.75 11.52
CA THR A 310 15.06 -6.57 11.57
C THR A 310 15.65 -6.29 10.19
N LEU A 311 16.74 -5.51 10.10
CA LEU A 311 17.47 -5.32 8.85
C LEU A 311 18.00 -6.66 8.29
N TRP A 312 17.90 -6.87 7.01
CA TRP A 312 18.53 -8.00 6.34
C TRP A 312 20.06 -8.01 6.51
N SER A 313 20.65 -6.81 6.59
CA SER A 313 22.09 -6.62 6.85
C SER A 313 22.50 -6.83 8.31
N HIS A 314 21.55 -7.05 9.24
CA HIS A 314 21.85 -7.26 10.65
C HIS A 314 22.71 -8.52 10.84
N HIS A 315 23.76 -8.44 11.68
CA HIS A 315 24.74 -9.51 11.86
C HIS A 315 24.16 -10.86 12.31
N LEU A 316 23.03 -10.87 13.01
CA LEU A 316 22.31 -12.09 13.39
C LEU A 316 21.55 -12.73 12.23
N VAL A 317 21.04 -11.92 11.31
CA VAL A 317 20.38 -12.41 10.07
C VAL A 317 21.45 -12.84 9.07
N ALA A 318 22.56 -12.10 9.00
CA ALA A 318 23.73 -12.38 8.18
C ALA A 318 23.46 -12.59 6.68
N ARG A 319 22.45 -11.89 6.15
CA ARG A 319 22.01 -12.01 4.76
C ARG A 319 21.73 -10.65 4.16
N PRO A 320 22.75 -9.79 4.00
CA PRO A 320 22.54 -8.40 3.59
C PRO A 320 21.89 -8.30 2.21
N GLU A 321 21.12 -7.25 2.00
CA GLU A 321 20.33 -7.01 0.79
C GLU A 321 21.20 -6.86 -0.46
N ASN A 322 22.42 -6.31 -0.33
CA ASN A 322 23.33 -6.12 -1.47
C ASN A 322 23.79 -7.42 -2.14
N HIS A 323 23.67 -8.57 -1.48
CA HIS A 323 23.93 -9.87 -2.11
C HIS A 323 22.85 -10.23 -3.17
N LEU A 324 21.67 -9.65 -3.05
CA LEU A 324 20.58 -9.86 -4.00
C LEU A 324 20.47 -8.69 -5.00
N THR A 325 20.51 -7.46 -4.50
CA THR A 325 20.19 -6.25 -5.27
C THR A 325 21.41 -5.58 -5.89
N GLY A 326 22.62 -5.99 -5.50
CA GLY A 326 23.90 -5.37 -5.89
C GLY A 326 24.22 -4.08 -5.13
N VAL A 327 23.27 -3.50 -4.38
CA VAL A 327 23.45 -2.28 -3.57
C VAL A 327 22.87 -2.48 -2.18
N GLY A 328 23.47 -1.82 -1.18
CA GLY A 328 23.00 -1.85 0.21
C GLY A 328 22.42 -0.51 0.64
N PHE A 329 21.45 -0.55 1.55
CA PHE A 329 20.88 0.64 2.17
C PHE A 329 21.67 1.03 3.43
N LEU A 330 22.85 1.63 3.26
CA LEU A 330 23.67 2.15 4.38
C LEU A 330 23.41 3.64 4.63
N TRP A 331 23.27 4.41 3.54
CA TRP A 331 23.06 5.85 3.58
C TRP A 331 21.96 6.22 2.62
N GLY A 332 20.85 6.73 3.14
CA GLY A 332 19.76 7.25 2.32
C GLY A 332 20.15 8.62 1.74
N GLY A 333 19.92 8.79 0.45
CA GLY A 333 20.17 10.06 -0.22
C GLY A 333 19.29 11.21 0.26
N TYR A 334 18.11 10.95 0.78
CA TYR A 334 17.12 11.85 1.40
C TYR A 334 17.11 13.28 0.87
N HIS A 335 17.28 13.42 -0.41
CA HIS A 335 17.50 14.66 -1.14
C HIS A 335 16.52 15.80 -0.80
N ARG A 336 15.29 15.50 -0.38
CA ARG A 336 14.26 16.51 -0.12
C ARG A 336 13.76 16.60 1.32
N SER A 337 14.11 15.67 2.19
CA SER A 337 13.40 15.55 3.47
C SER A 337 14.24 15.69 4.73
N HIS A 338 15.56 15.54 4.70
CA HIS A 338 16.38 15.50 5.92
C HIS A 338 17.58 16.43 5.88
N GLY A 339 17.43 17.63 5.31
CA GLY A 339 18.44 18.69 5.38
C GLY A 339 19.68 18.47 4.52
N GLN A 340 19.69 17.47 3.68
CA GLN A 340 20.69 17.31 2.64
C GLN A 340 20.28 18.23 1.47
N LEU A 341 20.68 19.48 1.58
CA LEU A 341 20.53 20.46 0.50
C LEU A 341 21.52 20.11 -0.59
N MET A 342 21.10 19.33 -1.55
CA MET A 342 21.85 19.14 -2.78
C MET A 342 21.26 20.06 -3.85
N ASP A 343 22.05 20.97 -4.34
CA ASP A 343 21.75 21.74 -5.56
C ASP A 343 21.96 20.80 -6.75
N GLY A 344 20.85 20.38 -7.36
CA GLY A 344 20.86 19.47 -8.49
C GLY A 344 20.70 17.99 -8.13
N SER A 345 20.79 17.13 -9.12
CA SER A 345 20.76 15.68 -8.96
C SER A 345 22.15 15.16 -8.57
N GLY A 346 22.22 14.21 -7.65
CA GLY A 346 23.44 13.47 -7.36
C GLY A 346 23.89 12.72 -8.61
N ALA A 347 25.10 13.02 -9.08
CA ALA A 347 25.71 12.27 -10.17
C ALA A 347 26.48 11.07 -9.62
N PHE A 348 26.60 10.02 -10.41
CA PHE A 348 27.48 8.89 -10.11
C PHE A 348 28.44 8.66 -11.27
N THR A 349 29.62 8.14 -10.95
CA THR A 349 30.63 7.83 -11.96
C THR A 349 30.38 6.43 -12.50
N VAL A 350 30.27 6.32 -13.84
CA VAL A 350 30.21 5.02 -14.50
C VAL A 350 31.63 4.45 -14.61
N HIS A 351 31.91 3.37 -13.87
CA HIS A 351 33.23 2.74 -13.87
C HIS A 351 33.47 1.78 -15.04
N ARG A 352 32.42 1.35 -15.72
CA ARG A 352 32.48 0.44 -16.89
C ARG A 352 31.62 0.99 -18.02
N PRO A 353 32.06 2.08 -18.68
CA PRO A 353 31.27 2.74 -19.72
C PRO A 353 31.15 1.90 -21.01
N ASP A 354 32.02 0.90 -21.17
CA ASP A 354 32.02 -0.08 -22.26
C ASP A 354 31.07 -1.29 -22.02
N HIS A 355 30.34 -1.29 -20.92
CA HIS A 355 29.36 -2.35 -20.65
C HIS A 355 28.20 -2.27 -21.64
N TRP A 356 27.71 -3.42 -22.11
CA TRP A 356 26.60 -3.50 -23.08
C TRP A 356 25.38 -2.67 -22.70
N LEU A 357 25.12 -2.48 -21.41
CA LEU A 357 24.04 -1.65 -20.88
C LEU A 357 24.12 -0.19 -21.34
N PHE A 358 25.31 0.27 -21.71
CA PHE A 358 25.55 1.65 -22.17
C PHE A 358 25.80 1.72 -23.69
N ALA A 359 25.63 0.59 -24.42
CA ALA A 359 25.68 0.61 -25.87
C ALA A 359 24.63 1.61 -26.40
N ASP A 360 25.02 2.38 -27.42
CA ASP A 360 24.15 3.36 -28.09
C ASP A 360 23.66 4.55 -27.23
N THR A 361 24.23 4.77 -26.02
CA THR A 361 23.93 5.96 -25.24
C THR A 361 24.88 7.11 -25.57
N GLU A 362 24.34 8.25 -26.00
CA GLU A 362 25.11 9.40 -26.49
C GLU A 362 25.91 10.18 -25.42
N ASN A 363 25.76 9.91 -24.15
CA ASN A 363 26.59 10.44 -23.06
C ASN A 363 26.13 9.93 -21.68
N PRO A 364 26.77 8.91 -21.11
CA PRO A 364 26.32 8.33 -19.83
C PRO A 364 26.61 9.20 -18.59
N VAL A 365 27.19 10.39 -18.79
CA VAL A 365 27.74 11.18 -17.68
C VAL A 365 26.89 12.39 -17.28
N CYS A 366 25.82 12.74 -18.01
CA CYS A 366 25.00 13.91 -17.67
C CYS A 366 23.80 13.54 -16.81
N ALA A 367 23.79 14.08 -15.61
CA ALA A 367 22.77 13.86 -14.58
C ALA A 367 21.33 14.24 -14.97
N GLU A 368 21.14 15.12 -15.93
CA GLU A 368 19.82 15.52 -16.44
C GLU A 368 19.15 14.44 -17.29
N HIS A 369 19.91 13.50 -17.83
CA HIS A 369 19.43 12.42 -18.69
C HIS A 369 19.24 11.08 -17.98
N VAL A 370 19.56 10.97 -16.71
CA VAL A 370 19.44 9.69 -15.96
C VAL A 370 18.02 9.13 -15.99
N HIS A 371 16.99 9.97 -15.98
CA HIS A 371 15.59 9.51 -16.10
C HIS A 371 15.27 8.97 -17.52
N LEU A 372 15.72 9.66 -18.54
CA LEU A 372 15.54 9.22 -19.94
C LEU A 372 16.41 7.99 -20.25
N PHE A 373 17.63 7.98 -19.74
CA PHE A 373 18.60 6.92 -19.88
C PHE A 373 18.10 5.60 -19.25
N LEU A 374 17.59 5.62 -18.00
CA LEU A 374 17.00 4.44 -17.38
C LEU A 374 15.81 3.90 -18.18
N LEU A 375 14.98 4.77 -18.75
CA LEU A 375 13.85 4.37 -19.57
C LEU A 375 14.28 3.73 -20.90
N HIS A 376 15.27 4.30 -21.59
CA HIS A 376 15.77 3.78 -22.86
C HIS A 376 16.53 2.45 -22.68
N THR A 377 17.42 2.38 -21.72
CA THR A 377 18.16 1.16 -21.37
C THR A 377 17.25 0.04 -20.86
N LEU A 378 16.15 0.38 -20.18
CA LEU A 378 15.13 -0.56 -19.78
C LEU A 378 14.40 -1.15 -20.99
N THR A 379 14.13 -0.35 -22.01
CA THR A 379 13.50 -0.82 -23.24
C THR A 379 14.38 -1.86 -23.94
N GLU A 380 15.65 -1.58 -24.13
CA GLU A 380 16.61 -2.51 -24.75
C GLU A 380 16.89 -3.75 -23.91
N ALA A 381 17.04 -3.58 -22.57
CA ALA A 381 17.20 -4.70 -21.68
C ALA A 381 15.96 -5.61 -21.64
N LEU A 382 14.75 -5.05 -21.69
CA LEU A 382 13.50 -5.80 -21.79
C LEU A 382 13.43 -6.56 -23.12
N GLU A 383 13.79 -5.93 -24.24
CA GLU A 383 13.83 -6.58 -25.55
C GLU A 383 14.85 -7.72 -25.59
N SER A 384 16.07 -7.48 -25.10
CA SER A 384 17.13 -8.50 -25.03
C SER A 384 16.79 -9.72 -24.14
N VAL A 385 15.96 -9.55 -23.12
CA VAL A 385 15.53 -10.63 -22.22
C VAL A 385 14.32 -11.39 -22.77
N LEU A 386 13.49 -10.73 -23.60
CA LEU A 386 12.24 -11.31 -24.10
C LEU A 386 12.45 -12.10 -25.43
N HIS A 387 13.51 -11.83 -26.17
CA HIS A 387 13.95 -12.58 -27.35
C HIS A 387 14.96 -13.65 -26.99
#